data_2fe1f0bc1a0d94e54c6e108c2623db28
#
_entry.id   2fe1f0bc1a0d94e54c6e108c2623db28
#
_cell.length_a   1.000
_cell.length_b   1.000
_cell.length_c   1.000
_cell.angle_alpha   90.00
_cell.angle_beta   90.00
_cell.angle_gamma   90.00
#
_symmetry.space_group_name_H-M   'P 1'
#
loop_
_entity.id
_entity.type
_entity.pdbx_description
1 polymer ?
#
loop_
_entity_poly.entity_id
_entity_poly.type
_entity_poly.pdbx_seq_one_letter_code
_entity_poly.pdbx_strand_id
1 'polypeptide(L)'
;MSIIWQSNTNKRSENFEKVKSFLKERRIENPNYKVLDAGGAGNPWAAEYTNAYLDIQDVPGKRVIVGDIQSHEVWEKISKENFDFIICTHTLEDIKNPGFVIENIIKNCKEGFIAVPSKHTEMSHVESLKYLGYCHHQYVFAMQDDIFLGLRKFVLMQHFIKFTNLLPGMELFSKIIRKITKRPYLLYPNSSKLPWVNKSINTHEYELAFLWKDSFSFKYLNDDFLSSQDKYLNIIKNDLGKGI
;
A
#
# COMPACT_ATOMS: atom_id res chain seq x y z
N MET A 1 -11.12 16.73 -8.52
CA MET A 1 -10.83 15.52 -7.73
C MET A 1 -10.76 14.37 -8.70
N SER A 2 -9.62 13.76 -8.89
CA SER A 2 -9.49 12.66 -9.85
C SER A 2 -8.37 11.70 -9.52
N ILE A 3 -8.70 10.42 -9.50
CA ILE A 3 -7.75 9.35 -9.72
C ILE A 3 -7.48 9.33 -11.23
N ILE A 4 -6.27 9.70 -11.64
CA ILE A 4 -5.90 9.76 -13.06
C ILE A 4 -5.36 8.44 -13.59
N TRP A 5 -4.97 7.57 -12.69
CA TRP A 5 -4.51 6.22 -13.01
C TRP A 5 -4.53 5.33 -11.76
N GLN A 6 -4.90 4.07 -11.94
CA GLN A 6 -4.88 3.06 -10.89
C GLN A 6 -4.38 1.73 -11.43
N SER A 7 -3.70 0.98 -10.60
CA SER A 7 -3.23 -0.37 -10.89
C SER A 7 -3.34 -1.27 -9.68
N ASN A 8 -3.70 -2.51 -9.94
CA ASN A 8 -3.55 -3.64 -9.03
C ASN A 8 -2.63 -4.65 -9.71
N THR A 9 -1.32 -4.58 -9.47
CA THR A 9 -0.35 -5.42 -10.18
C THR A 9 0.58 -6.16 -9.23
N ASN A 10 1.16 -7.25 -9.70
CA ASN A 10 2.29 -7.92 -9.05
C ASN A 10 3.64 -7.35 -9.49
N LYS A 11 3.65 -6.45 -10.45
CA LYS A 11 4.85 -5.89 -11.04
C LYS A 11 5.06 -4.44 -10.59
N ARG A 12 5.52 -4.28 -9.34
CA ARG A 12 5.84 -2.98 -8.76
C ARG A 12 6.69 -2.10 -9.70
N SER A 13 7.61 -2.70 -10.45
CA SER A 13 8.44 -1.97 -11.41
C SER A 13 7.63 -1.27 -12.50
N GLU A 14 6.51 -1.85 -12.96
CA GLU A 14 5.65 -1.20 -13.96
C GLU A 14 4.97 0.05 -13.39
N ASN A 15 4.55 0.00 -12.11
CA ASN A 15 4.01 1.16 -11.42
C ASN A 15 5.07 2.28 -11.33
N PHE A 16 6.30 1.93 -10.96
CA PHE A 16 7.40 2.88 -10.83
C PHE A 16 7.75 3.53 -12.17
N GLU A 17 7.85 2.76 -13.25
CA GLU A 17 8.12 3.32 -14.58
C GLU A 17 6.99 4.23 -15.06
N LYS A 18 5.73 3.92 -14.73
CA LYS A 18 4.60 4.81 -15.03
C LYS A 18 4.74 6.15 -14.33
N VAL A 19 5.10 6.15 -13.05
CA VAL A 19 5.31 7.39 -12.27
C VAL A 19 6.52 8.16 -12.78
N LYS A 20 7.63 7.50 -13.08
CA LYS A 20 8.82 8.16 -13.66
C LYS A 20 8.50 8.86 -14.98
N SER A 21 7.75 8.18 -15.85
CA SER A 21 7.30 8.78 -17.11
C SER A 21 6.46 10.03 -16.87
N PHE A 22 5.51 9.97 -15.93
CA PHE A 22 4.70 11.11 -15.51
C PHE A 22 5.56 12.27 -14.98
N LEU A 23 6.49 11.99 -14.08
CA LEU A 23 7.38 13.01 -13.51
C LEU A 23 8.31 13.64 -14.56
N LYS A 24 8.76 12.84 -15.53
CA LYS A 24 9.55 13.33 -16.66
C LYS A 24 8.75 14.34 -17.48
N GLU A 25 7.50 14.02 -17.82
CA GLU A 25 6.60 14.94 -18.55
C GLU A 25 6.39 16.24 -17.76
N ARG A 26 6.10 16.15 -16.46
CA ARG A 26 5.93 17.32 -15.60
C ARG A 26 7.17 18.22 -15.55
N ARG A 27 8.36 17.64 -15.53
CA ARG A 27 9.62 18.42 -15.57
C ARG A 27 9.94 19.05 -16.93
N ILE A 28 9.45 18.49 -18.00
CA ILE A 28 9.51 19.14 -19.32
C ILE A 28 8.62 20.39 -19.33
N GLU A 29 7.40 20.28 -18.75
CA GLU A 29 6.45 21.40 -18.64
C GLU A 29 6.92 22.46 -17.63
N ASN A 30 7.46 22.03 -16.50
CA ASN A 30 7.98 22.87 -15.42
C ASN A 30 9.31 22.34 -14.88
N PRO A 31 10.45 22.89 -15.31
CA PRO A 31 11.78 22.46 -14.82
C PRO A 31 11.98 22.57 -13.31
N ASN A 32 11.18 23.41 -12.63
CA ASN A 32 11.22 23.59 -11.17
C ASN A 32 10.22 22.71 -10.43
N TYR A 33 9.60 21.73 -11.11
CA TYR A 33 8.64 20.81 -10.49
C TYR A 33 9.29 20.01 -9.35
N LYS A 34 8.78 20.23 -8.13
CA LYS A 34 9.36 19.70 -6.89
C LYS A 34 8.62 18.45 -6.42
N VAL A 35 9.39 17.41 -6.14
CA VAL A 35 8.90 16.10 -5.68
C VAL A 35 9.39 15.81 -4.26
N LEU A 36 8.46 15.46 -3.39
CA LEU A 36 8.71 14.91 -2.06
C LEU A 36 8.46 13.39 -2.09
N ASP A 37 9.37 12.61 -1.52
CA ASP A 37 9.15 11.18 -1.26
C ASP A 37 9.01 10.96 0.25
N ALA A 38 7.81 10.60 0.68
CA ALA A 38 7.42 10.45 2.07
C ALA A 38 7.49 8.98 2.51
N GLY A 39 8.52 8.64 3.30
CA GLY A 39 8.83 7.31 3.79
C GLY A 39 9.74 6.48 2.87
N GLY A 40 10.26 7.08 1.78
CA GLY A 40 11.05 6.38 0.76
C GLY A 40 12.56 6.56 0.82
N ALA A 41 13.10 7.23 1.84
CA ALA A 41 14.52 7.54 1.90
C ALA A 41 15.43 6.30 1.91
N GLY A 42 14.99 5.20 2.51
CA GLY A 42 15.70 3.93 2.53
C GLY A 42 15.69 3.16 1.20
N ASN A 43 14.72 3.40 0.32
CA ASN A 43 14.57 2.71 -0.96
C ASN A 43 14.14 3.68 -2.08
N PRO A 44 15.02 4.56 -2.53
CA PRO A 44 14.69 5.70 -3.40
C PRO A 44 14.59 5.28 -4.88
N TRP A 45 13.54 4.59 -5.26
CA TRP A 45 13.32 4.14 -6.65
C TRP A 45 13.10 5.30 -7.66
N ALA A 46 12.72 6.49 -7.17
CA ALA A 46 12.52 7.71 -7.97
C ALA A 46 13.57 8.79 -7.65
N ALA A 47 14.78 8.42 -7.20
CA ALA A 47 15.81 9.35 -6.74
C ALA A 47 16.15 10.45 -7.76
N GLU A 48 16.13 10.17 -9.05
CA GLU A 48 16.40 11.13 -10.12
C GLU A 48 15.35 12.25 -10.22
N TYR A 49 14.14 12.03 -9.68
CA TYR A 49 13.03 13.00 -9.66
C TYR A 49 12.77 13.58 -8.26
N THR A 50 13.34 13.00 -7.20
CA THR A 50 13.05 13.39 -5.81
C THR A 50 13.93 14.57 -5.40
N ASN A 51 13.30 15.65 -4.92
CA ASN A 51 13.99 16.84 -4.42
C ASN A 51 14.28 16.77 -2.92
N ALA A 52 13.40 16.11 -2.17
CA ALA A 52 13.57 15.84 -0.75
C ALA A 52 12.84 14.57 -0.32
N TYR A 53 13.29 14.01 0.77
CA TYR A 53 12.64 12.87 1.44
C TYR A 53 12.07 13.33 2.77
N LEU A 54 10.95 12.75 3.18
CA LEU A 54 10.49 12.80 4.56
C LEU A 54 10.70 11.41 5.15
N ASP A 55 11.50 11.31 6.21
CA ASP A 55 11.77 10.02 6.86
C ASP A 55 12.07 10.23 8.35
N ILE A 56 11.90 9.18 9.16
CA ILE A 56 12.27 9.19 10.58
C ILE A 56 13.80 9.17 10.79
N GLN A 57 14.54 8.77 9.77
CA GLN A 57 16.00 8.66 9.80
C GLN A 57 16.64 9.58 8.78
N ASP A 58 17.77 10.18 9.17
CA ASP A 58 18.62 10.85 8.21
C ASP A 58 19.37 9.81 7.35
N VAL A 59 19.44 10.09 6.05
CA VAL A 59 20.12 9.22 5.09
C VAL A 59 21.25 10.00 4.42
N PRO A 60 22.51 9.63 4.67
CA PRO A 60 23.66 10.34 4.11
C PRO A 60 23.58 10.53 2.60
N GLY A 61 23.92 11.72 2.14
CA GLY A 61 23.91 12.07 0.72
C GLY A 61 22.53 12.39 0.12
N LYS A 62 21.47 12.44 0.95
CA LYS A 62 20.12 12.85 0.54
C LYS A 62 19.66 14.07 1.32
N ARG A 63 18.78 14.86 0.72
CA ARG A 63 18.08 15.93 1.45
C ARG A 63 16.88 15.29 2.16
N VAL A 64 17.00 15.05 3.47
CA VAL A 64 15.94 14.47 4.29
C VAL A 64 15.35 15.52 5.23
N ILE A 65 14.03 15.64 5.25
CA ILE A 65 13.26 16.32 6.29
C ILE A 65 13.04 15.27 7.36
N VAL A 66 13.90 15.26 8.38
CA VAL A 66 13.85 14.24 9.43
C VAL A 66 12.67 14.51 10.36
N GLY A 67 11.84 13.50 10.56
CA GLY A 67 10.72 13.52 11.50
C GLY A 67 9.67 12.45 11.24
N ASP A 68 8.74 12.30 12.20
CA ASP A 68 7.63 11.38 12.07
C ASP A 68 6.59 11.97 11.10
N ILE A 69 6.24 11.23 10.07
CA ILE A 69 5.19 11.59 9.10
C ILE A 69 3.83 11.85 9.78
N GLN A 70 3.61 11.37 11.00
CA GLN A 70 2.41 11.61 11.80
C GLN A 70 2.50 12.89 12.66
N SER A 71 3.59 13.68 12.60
CA SER A 71 3.78 14.90 13.36
C SER A 71 3.26 16.14 12.61
N HIS A 72 2.48 16.97 13.27
CA HIS A 72 2.05 18.28 12.75
C HIS A 72 3.24 19.18 12.38
N GLU A 73 4.29 19.20 13.22
CA GLU A 73 5.48 20.04 13.01
C GLU A 73 6.21 19.71 11.70
N VAL A 74 6.21 18.43 11.31
CA VAL A 74 6.81 18.01 10.05
C VAL A 74 6.04 18.56 8.87
N TRP A 75 4.71 18.47 8.90
CA TRP A 75 3.85 18.99 7.82
C TRP A 75 3.85 20.52 7.74
N GLU A 76 4.06 21.22 8.86
CA GLU A 76 4.33 22.67 8.86
C GLU A 76 5.63 23.03 8.14
N LYS A 77 6.69 22.21 8.27
CA LYS A 77 7.93 22.38 7.50
C LYS A 77 7.69 22.12 6.02
N ILE A 78 7.01 21.03 5.69
CA ILE A 78 6.69 20.62 4.31
C ILE A 78 5.87 21.70 3.61
N SER A 79 4.86 22.29 4.28
CA SER A 79 3.99 23.31 3.70
C SER A 79 4.74 24.57 3.24
N LYS A 80 5.90 24.88 3.79
CA LYS A 80 6.75 26.02 3.42
C LYS A 80 7.61 25.75 2.20
N GLU A 81 7.78 24.48 1.83
CA GLU A 81 8.65 24.06 0.72
C GLU A 81 7.96 24.12 -0.65
N ASN A 82 6.63 24.15 -0.68
CA ASN A 82 5.81 24.17 -1.90
C ASN A 82 6.20 23.03 -2.87
N PHE A 83 6.02 21.78 -2.43
CA PHE A 83 6.15 20.63 -3.31
C PHE A 83 4.95 20.51 -4.25
N ASP A 84 5.20 20.16 -5.52
CA ASP A 84 4.17 19.98 -6.55
C ASP A 84 3.60 18.56 -6.51
N PHE A 85 4.46 17.57 -6.15
CA PHE A 85 4.14 16.15 -6.18
C PHE A 85 4.64 15.44 -4.93
N ILE A 86 3.86 14.49 -4.46
CA ILE A 86 4.26 13.62 -3.36
C ILE A 86 4.19 12.13 -3.75
N ILE A 87 5.25 11.41 -3.42
CA ILE A 87 5.32 9.96 -3.46
C ILE A 87 5.12 9.45 -2.03
N CYS A 88 4.23 8.48 -1.84
CA CYS A 88 4.08 7.77 -0.57
C CYS A 88 3.87 6.28 -0.87
N THR A 89 4.93 5.50 -0.69
CA THR A 89 4.91 4.07 -1.03
C THR A 89 5.28 3.21 0.17
N HIS A 90 4.42 2.22 0.47
CA HIS A 90 4.64 1.26 1.56
C HIS A 90 4.98 1.93 2.90
N THR A 91 4.14 2.90 3.28
CA THR A 91 4.28 3.69 4.50
C THR A 91 2.96 3.76 5.27
N LEU A 92 1.84 3.92 4.55
CA LEU A 92 0.54 4.15 5.18
C LEU A 92 0.04 2.94 5.97
N GLU A 93 0.40 1.74 5.55
CA GLU A 93 0.04 0.49 6.22
C GLU A 93 0.74 0.28 7.56
N ASP A 94 1.89 0.93 7.76
CA ASP A 94 2.74 0.75 8.95
C ASP A 94 2.44 1.72 10.08
N ILE A 95 1.78 2.83 9.78
CA ILE A 95 1.58 3.93 10.72
C ILE A 95 0.25 3.84 11.45
N LYS A 96 0.17 4.50 12.63
CA LYS A 96 -1.02 4.45 13.51
C LYS A 96 -2.19 5.27 12.98
N ASN A 97 -1.91 6.39 12.31
CA ASN A 97 -2.93 7.32 11.83
C ASN A 97 -2.71 7.69 10.35
N PRO A 98 -2.95 6.77 9.42
CA PRO A 98 -2.80 7.06 8.00
C PRO A 98 -3.77 8.14 7.49
N GLY A 99 -4.94 8.32 8.10
CA GLY A 99 -5.88 9.38 7.71
C GLY A 99 -5.30 10.77 7.90
N PHE A 100 -4.66 11.03 9.03
CA PHE A 100 -3.94 12.29 9.26
C PHE A 100 -2.88 12.55 8.18
N VAL A 101 -2.13 11.51 7.82
CA VAL A 101 -1.09 11.63 6.79
C VAL A 101 -1.71 11.89 5.42
N ILE A 102 -2.77 11.17 5.06
CA ILE A 102 -3.47 11.35 3.77
C ILE A 102 -4.05 12.77 3.65
N GLU A 103 -4.67 13.29 4.70
CA GLU A 103 -5.19 14.68 4.74
C GLU A 103 -4.06 15.69 4.50
N ASN A 104 -2.90 15.48 5.13
CA ASN A 104 -1.75 16.37 4.93
C ASN A 104 -1.11 16.21 3.54
N ILE A 105 -1.09 15.01 2.97
CA ILE A 105 -0.67 14.77 1.59
C ILE A 105 -1.55 15.60 0.63
N ILE A 106 -2.86 15.48 0.73
CA ILE A 106 -3.82 16.20 -0.12
C ILE A 106 -3.73 17.72 0.07
N LYS A 107 -3.51 18.17 1.31
CA LYS A 107 -3.40 19.59 1.64
C LYS A 107 -2.13 20.24 1.06
N ASN A 108 -1.02 19.53 1.05
CA ASN A 108 0.29 20.09 0.74
C ASN A 108 0.75 19.89 -0.71
N CYS A 109 0.13 18.97 -1.45
CA CYS A 109 0.46 18.70 -2.84
C CYS A 109 -0.81 18.64 -3.69
N LYS A 110 -0.70 19.01 -4.98
CA LYS A 110 -1.81 18.94 -5.92
C LYS A 110 -1.82 17.67 -6.74
N GLU A 111 -0.69 16.97 -6.80
CA GLU A 111 -0.54 15.72 -7.52
C GLU A 111 0.27 14.76 -6.67
N GLY A 112 0.09 13.46 -6.86
CA GLY A 112 0.89 12.48 -6.14
C GLY A 112 0.63 11.05 -6.54
N PHE A 113 1.46 10.20 -5.98
CA PHE A 113 1.41 8.76 -6.14
C PHE A 113 1.38 8.07 -4.79
N ILE A 114 0.43 7.18 -4.61
CA ILE A 114 0.33 6.31 -3.44
C ILE A 114 0.40 4.86 -3.91
N ALA A 115 1.19 4.06 -3.21
CA ALA A 115 1.21 2.62 -3.35
C ALA A 115 1.25 1.94 -1.99
N VAL A 116 0.40 0.95 -1.81
CA VAL A 116 0.26 0.16 -0.58
C VAL A 116 0.11 -1.33 -0.96
N PRO A 117 0.40 -2.26 -0.05
CA PRO A 117 0.08 -3.66 -0.30
C PRO A 117 -1.40 -3.82 -0.62
N SER A 118 -1.70 -4.66 -1.59
CA SER A 118 -3.11 -4.94 -1.92
C SER A 118 -3.81 -5.66 -0.77
N LYS A 119 -5.13 -5.52 -0.68
CA LYS A 119 -5.95 -6.31 0.24
C LYS A 119 -5.74 -7.82 0.11
N HIS A 120 -5.39 -8.29 -1.08
CA HIS A 120 -5.11 -9.70 -1.34
C HIS A 120 -3.77 -10.13 -0.74
N THR A 121 -2.76 -9.26 -0.79
CA THR A 121 -1.49 -9.46 -0.09
C THR A 121 -1.72 -9.55 1.40
N GLU A 122 -2.47 -8.62 1.97
CA GLU A 122 -2.75 -8.57 3.41
C GLU A 122 -3.62 -9.72 3.91
N MET A 123 -4.40 -10.36 3.04
CA MET A 123 -5.19 -11.56 3.36
C MET A 123 -4.48 -12.88 3.03
N SER A 124 -3.25 -12.82 2.58
CA SER A 124 -2.43 -13.99 2.25
C SER A 124 -1.35 -14.20 3.31
N HIS A 125 -0.87 -15.43 3.44
CA HIS A 125 0.26 -15.76 4.29
C HIS A 125 1.58 -15.39 3.61
N VAL A 126 1.96 -14.13 3.62
CA VAL A 126 3.13 -13.59 2.90
C VAL A 126 4.43 -13.91 3.62
N GLU A 127 4.52 -13.55 4.89
CA GLU A 127 5.71 -13.74 5.72
C GLU A 127 5.68 -15.07 6.47
N SER A 128 4.52 -15.48 6.97
CA SER A 128 4.38 -16.60 7.88
C SER A 128 3.08 -17.34 7.66
N LEU A 129 3.06 -18.63 7.99
CA LEU A 129 1.82 -19.41 8.10
C LEU A 129 1.05 -19.11 9.39
N LYS A 130 1.61 -18.32 10.29
CA LYS A 130 1.01 -18.02 11.60
C LYS A 130 0.03 -16.84 11.56
N TYR A 131 0.17 -15.93 10.60
CA TYR A 131 -0.66 -14.73 10.46
C TYR A 131 -0.80 -14.32 9.00
N LEU A 132 -1.75 -13.43 8.72
CA LEU A 132 -2.02 -12.90 7.39
C LEU A 132 -1.22 -11.61 7.12
N GLY A 133 -0.81 -11.43 5.87
CA GLY A 133 -0.06 -10.26 5.42
C GLY A 133 1.29 -10.15 6.11
N TYR A 134 1.68 -8.94 6.39
CA TYR A 134 2.88 -8.59 7.15
C TYR A 134 2.52 -8.27 8.59
N CYS A 135 3.31 -8.74 9.55
CA CYS A 135 2.98 -8.61 10.98
C CYS A 135 3.04 -7.17 11.50
N HIS A 136 3.84 -6.32 10.86
CA HIS A 136 4.00 -4.90 11.22
C HIS A 136 2.95 -4.00 10.59
N HIS A 137 2.27 -4.43 9.53
CA HIS A 137 1.22 -3.64 8.90
C HIS A 137 0.00 -3.52 9.80
N GLN A 138 -0.45 -2.31 10.04
CA GLN A 138 -1.60 -1.99 10.90
C GLN A 138 -2.89 -1.81 10.11
N TYR A 139 -2.80 -1.54 8.80
CA TYR A 139 -3.93 -1.26 7.95
C TYR A 139 -3.93 -2.11 6.68
N VAL A 140 -5.13 -2.35 6.19
CA VAL A 140 -5.41 -2.91 4.87
C VAL A 140 -6.10 -1.83 4.04
N PHE A 141 -5.66 -1.65 2.82
CA PHE A 141 -6.22 -0.65 1.92
C PHE A 141 -6.89 -1.28 0.71
N ALA A 142 -7.90 -0.59 0.21
CA ALA A 142 -8.61 -0.95 -1.02
C ALA A 142 -9.05 0.31 -1.76
N MET A 143 -9.32 0.18 -3.05
CA MET A 143 -10.01 1.19 -3.83
C MET A 143 -11.39 0.66 -4.21
N GLN A 144 -12.42 1.44 -3.97
CA GLN A 144 -13.79 1.12 -4.37
C GLN A 144 -14.50 2.40 -4.80
N ASP A 145 -15.04 2.41 -6.02
CA ASP A 145 -15.77 3.55 -6.60
C ASP A 145 -14.98 4.88 -6.47
N ASP A 146 -13.68 4.84 -6.78
CA ASP A 146 -12.72 5.94 -6.67
C ASP A 146 -12.51 6.48 -5.23
N ILE A 147 -12.96 5.74 -4.23
CA ILE A 147 -12.72 6.04 -2.82
C ILE A 147 -11.59 5.16 -2.31
N PHE A 148 -10.52 5.76 -1.81
CA PHE A 148 -9.46 5.04 -1.11
C PHE A 148 -9.93 4.68 0.30
N LEU A 149 -10.00 3.39 0.58
CA LEU A 149 -10.56 2.84 1.83
C LEU A 149 -9.44 2.32 2.71
N GLY A 150 -9.47 2.66 3.99
CA GLY A 150 -8.58 2.11 5.01
C GLY A 150 -9.33 1.30 6.05
N LEU A 151 -8.85 0.11 6.35
CA LEU A 151 -9.38 -0.78 7.37
C LEU A 151 -8.26 -1.18 8.33
N ARG A 152 -8.43 -0.93 9.61
CA ARG A 152 -7.46 -1.36 10.62
C ARG A 152 -7.43 -2.89 10.72
N LYS A 153 -6.24 -3.48 10.70
CA LYS A 153 -6.04 -4.91 10.94
C LYS A 153 -6.32 -5.24 12.41
N PHE A 154 -7.12 -6.25 12.64
CA PHE A 154 -7.39 -6.78 13.98
C PHE A 154 -6.69 -8.12 14.16
N VAL A 155 -6.22 -8.38 15.35
CA VAL A 155 -5.54 -9.63 15.69
C VAL A 155 -6.40 -10.86 15.34
N LEU A 156 -7.72 -10.76 15.42
CA LEU A 156 -8.63 -11.85 15.06
C LEU A 156 -8.67 -12.13 13.56
N MET A 157 -8.49 -11.12 12.70
CA MET A 157 -8.35 -11.34 11.24
C MET A 157 -7.14 -12.23 10.95
N GLN A 158 -6.07 -12.08 11.72
CA GLN A 158 -4.87 -12.90 11.60
C GLN A 158 -5.12 -14.34 12.11
N HIS A 159 -5.99 -14.51 13.10
CA HIS A 159 -6.25 -15.81 13.75
C HIS A 159 -7.39 -16.61 13.13
N PHE A 160 -8.31 -15.97 12.39
CA PHE A 160 -9.46 -16.65 11.79
C PHE A 160 -9.06 -17.82 10.86
N ILE A 161 -7.85 -17.78 10.34
CA ILE A 161 -7.29 -18.83 9.46
C ILE A 161 -6.43 -19.84 10.24
N LYS A 162 -6.08 -19.57 11.52
CA LYS A 162 -5.26 -20.48 12.32
C LYS A 162 -5.88 -21.88 12.55
N PHE A 163 -7.20 -21.98 12.57
CA PHE A 163 -7.89 -23.25 12.78
C PHE A 163 -7.70 -24.28 11.65
N THR A 164 -6.97 -23.93 10.63
CA THR A 164 -6.86 -24.73 9.44
C THR A 164 -5.42 -25.12 9.08
N ASN A 165 -4.42 -24.67 9.86
CA ASN A 165 -3.00 -24.95 9.65
C ASN A 165 -2.52 -26.24 10.33
N LEU A 166 -3.17 -27.36 10.09
CA LEU A 166 -3.02 -28.51 11.00
C LEU A 166 -2.30 -29.72 10.44
N LEU A 167 -1.62 -29.59 9.31
CA LEU A 167 -0.80 -30.71 8.84
C LEU A 167 0.68 -30.44 9.13
N PRO A 168 1.34 -31.20 10.00
CA PRO A 168 2.78 -31.13 10.20
C PRO A 168 3.52 -31.25 8.86
N GLY A 169 4.51 -30.40 8.62
CA GLY A 169 5.31 -30.41 7.40
C GLY A 169 4.83 -29.49 6.27
N MET A 170 3.61 -28.99 6.29
CA MET A 170 3.10 -28.09 5.25
C MET A 170 3.87 -26.76 5.18
N GLU A 171 4.45 -26.30 6.28
CA GLU A 171 5.26 -25.08 6.29
C GLU A 171 6.55 -25.25 5.47
N LEU A 172 7.24 -26.37 5.61
CA LEU A 172 8.42 -26.69 4.85
C LEU A 172 8.10 -26.85 3.36
N PHE A 173 7.03 -27.56 3.04
CA PHE A 173 6.55 -27.77 1.68
C PHE A 173 6.18 -26.44 1.01
N SER A 174 5.49 -25.55 1.69
CA SER A 174 5.14 -24.24 1.16
C SER A 174 6.37 -23.34 0.92
N LYS A 175 7.39 -23.41 1.81
CA LYS A 175 8.68 -22.73 1.61
C LYS A 175 9.43 -23.24 0.37
N ILE A 176 9.43 -24.55 0.17
CA ILE A 176 10.09 -25.18 -1.01
C ILE A 176 9.40 -24.74 -2.29
N ILE A 177 8.07 -24.81 -2.34
CA ILE A 177 7.31 -24.41 -3.53
C ILE A 177 7.41 -22.91 -3.83
N ARG A 178 7.38 -22.05 -2.83
CA ARG A 178 7.67 -20.61 -3.02
C ARG A 178 9.03 -20.38 -3.67
N LYS A 179 10.04 -21.11 -3.22
CA LYS A 179 11.41 -21.01 -3.77
C LYS A 179 11.49 -21.50 -5.22
N ILE A 180 10.78 -22.57 -5.56
CA ILE A 180 10.78 -23.16 -6.91
C ILE A 180 9.95 -22.30 -7.89
N THR A 181 8.76 -21.88 -7.48
CA THR A 181 7.82 -21.18 -8.38
C THR A 181 8.08 -19.68 -8.46
N LYS A 182 8.92 -19.14 -7.58
CA LYS A 182 9.11 -17.69 -7.36
C LYS A 182 7.78 -16.93 -7.13
N ARG A 183 6.73 -17.63 -6.72
CA ARG A 183 5.41 -17.08 -6.42
C ARG A 183 5.20 -17.10 -4.91
N PRO A 184 5.24 -15.93 -4.23
CA PRO A 184 5.15 -15.87 -2.77
C PRO A 184 3.83 -16.40 -2.20
N TYR A 185 2.78 -16.47 -3.02
CA TYR A 185 1.40 -16.75 -2.61
C TYR A 185 0.87 -18.12 -3.00
N LEU A 186 1.68 -18.97 -3.63
CA LEU A 186 1.22 -20.29 -4.04
C LEU A 186 1.18 -21.25 -2.87
N LEU A 187 0.02 -21.91 -2.71
CA LEU A 187 -0.24 -23.00 -1.79
C LEU A 187 -0.41 -22.60 -0.32
N TYR A 188 -1.56 -22.04 -0.06
CA TYR A 188 -2.08 -22.03 1.30
C TYR A 188 -3.28 -22.98 1.35
N PRO A 189 -3.16 -24.12 2.07
CA PRO A 189 -4.26 -25.11 2.17
C PRO A 189 -5.56 -24.50 2.70
N ASN A 190 -5.45 -23.36 3.33
CA ASN A 190 -6.57 -22.65 3.91
C ASN A 190 -7.32 -21.72 2.97
N SER A 191 -6.69 -21.37 1.87
CA SER A 191 -7.37 -20.61 0.83
C SER A 191 -8.49 -21.42 0.17
N SER A 192 -8.50 -22.75 0.29
CA SER A 192 -9.62 -23.59 -0.16
C SER A 192 -10.94 -23.31 0.57
N LYS A 193 -10.88 -22.77 1.80
CA LYS A 193 -12.05 -22.33 2.58
C LYS A 193 -12.50 -20.91 2.25
N LEU A 194 -11.65 -20.16 1.57
CA LEU A 194 -11.91 -18.82 1.09
C LEU A 194 -11.64 -18.79 -0.44
N PRO A 195 -12.50 -19.43 -1.26
CA PRO A 195 -12.25 -19.62 -2.68
C PRO A 195 -12.01 -18.33 -3.46
N TRP A 196 -12.56 -17.21 -2.99
CA TRP A 196 -12.27 -15.88 -3.56
C TRP A 196 -10.84 -15.38 -3.26
N VAL A 197 -10.25 -15.76 -2.12
CA VAL A 197 -8.85 -15.41 -1.82
C VAL A 197 -7.91 -16.19 -2.74
N ASN A 198 -8.19 -17.47 -2.97
CA ASN A 198 -7.44 -18.28 -3.93
C ASN A 198 -7.48 -17.70 -5.34
N LYS A 199 -8.65 -17.24 -5.76
CA LYS A 199 -8.82 -16.66 -7.09
C LYS A 199 -8.01 -15.38 -7.23
N SER A 200 -8.00 -14.51 -6.22
CA SER A 200 -7.23 -13.26 -6.25
C SER A 200 -5.71 -13.48 -6.18
N ILE A 201 -5.26 -14.49 -5.46
CA ILE A 201 -3.84 -14.88 -5.48
C ILE A 201 -3.38 -15.25 -6.88
N ASN A 202 -4.23 -15.86 -7.67
CA ASN A 202 -3.93 -16.21 -9.05
C ASN A 202 -4.01 -15.01 -10.01
N THR A 203 -4.62 -13.89 -9.62
CA THR A 203 -4.73 -12.68 -10.46
C THR A 203 -3.51 -11.76 -10.35
N HIS A 204 -2.51 -12.10 -9.58
CA HIS A 204 -1.27 -11.33 -9.46
C HIS A 204 -1.40 -9.94 -8.81
N GLU A 205 -2.43 -9.68 -8.06
CA GLU A 205 -2.61 -8.42 -7.37
C GLU A 205 -1.75 -8.34 -6.11
N TYR A 206 -0.55 -7.77 -6.23
CA TYR A 206 0.37 -7.58 -5.11
C TYR A 206 0.22 -6.22 -4.44
N GLU A 207 0.09 -5.18 -5.25
CA GLU A 207 0.14 -3.79 -4.85
C GLU A 207 -1.09 -3.05 -5.40
N LEU A 208 -1.72 -2.24 -4.56
CA LEU A 208 -2.67 -1.21 -4.97
C LEU A 208 -1.88 0.09 -5.12
N ALA A 209 -1.87 0.64 -6.32
CA ALA A 209 -1.16 1.88 -6.63
C ALA A 209 -2.04 2.82 -7.44
N PHE A 210 -1.94 4.13 -7.19
CA PHE A 210 -2.68 5.14 -7.94
C PHE A 210 -1.97 6.49 -8.00
N LEU A 211 -2.14 7.16 -9.14
CA LEU A 211 -1.82 8.56 -9.36
C LEU A 211 -3.09 9.40 -9.18
N TRP A 212 -2.98 10.52 -8.51
CA TRP A 212 -4.10 11.43 -8.26
C TRP A 212 -3.72 12.87 -8.59
N LYS A 213 -4.76 13.69 -8.87
CA LYS A 213 -4.67 15.12 -9.13
C LYS A 213 -5.75 15.88 -8.37
N ASP A 214 -5.39 17.05 -7.87
CA ASP A 214 -6.15 17.98 -7.02
C ASP A 214 -6.51 17.39 -5.65
N SER A 215 -7.22 16.29 -5.60
CA SER A 215 -7.52 15.54 -4.37
C SER A 215 -8.09 14.16 -4.71
N PHE A 216 -8.25 13.32 -3.68
CA PHE A 216 -9.01 12.06 -3.75
C PHE A 216 -9.80 11.85 -2.47
N SER A 217 -10.82 11.00 -2.53
CA SER A 217 -11.60 10.65 -1.36
C SER A 217 -10.94 9.54 -0.57
N PHE A 218 -10.84 9.74 0.75
CA PHE A 218 -10.39 8.71 1.67
C PHE A 218 -11.46 8.45 2.73
N LYS A 219 -11.63 7.19 3.12
CA LYS A 219 -12.57 6.80 4.17
C LYS A 219 -12.05 5.64 5.00
N TYR A 220 -12.13 5.78 6.32
CA TYR A 220 -12.01 4.63 7.21
C TYR A 220 -13.28 3.79 7.21
N LEU A 221 -13.10 2.47 7.20
CA LEU A 221 -14.18 1.49 7.33
C LEU A 221 -14.32 0.97 8.76
N ASN A 222 -13.82 1.72 9.72
CA ASN A 222 -13.82 1.28 11.10
C ASN A 222 -14.99 1.83 11.86
N ASP A 223 -15.69 0.95 12.60
CA ASP A 223 -16.40 1.41 13.79
C ASP A 223 -16.51 0.31 14.85
N ASP A 224 -16.73 -0.92 14.47
CA ASP A 224 -16.65 -2.05 15.38
C ASP A 224 -15.95 -3.24 14.70
N PHE A 225 -15.51 -4.15 15.52
CA PHE A 225 -14.71 -5.29 15.09
C PHE A 225 -15.42 -6.19 14.06
N LEU A 226 -16.67 -6.56 14.32
CA LEU A 226 -17.43 -7.47 13.45
C LEU A 226 -17.84 -6.80 12.15
N SER A 227 -18.35 -5.57 12.24
CA SER A 227 -18.74 -4.76 11.09
C SER A 227 -17.53 -4.51 10.15
N SER A 228 -16.36 -4.27 10.69
CA SER A 228 -15.14 -4.07 9.91
C SER A 228 -14.71 -5.33 9.17
N GLN A 229 -14.82 -6.49 9.79
CA GLN A 229 -14.48 -7.76 9.18
C GLN A 229 -15.41 -8.08 8.01
N ASP A 230 -16.72 -7.90 8.18
CA ASP A 230 -17.70 -8.12 7.14
C ASP A 230 -17.52 -7.14 5.96
N LYS A 231 -17.26 -5.86 6.24
CA LYS A 231 -16.96 -4.85 5.21
C LYS A 231 -15.73 -5.24 4.40
N TYR A 232 -14.68 -5.70 5.06
CA TYR A 232 -13.45 -6.14 4.41
C TYR A 232 -13.68 -7.36 3.51
N LEU A 233 -14.37 -8.38 4.02
CA LEU A 233 -14.72 -9.57 3.25
C LEU A 233 -15.60 -9.21 2.04
N ASN A 234 -16.53 -8.27 2.19
CA ASN A 234 -17.38 -7.82 1.10
C ASN A 234 -16.60 -7.07 0.01
N ILE A 235 -15.61 -6.24 0.38
CA ILE A 235 -14.73 -5.58 -0.58
C ILE A 235 -13.98 -6.62 -1.42
N ILE A 236 -13.43 -7.66 -0.78
CA ILE A 236 -12.75 -8.75 -1.47
C ILE A 236 -13.69 -9.50 -2.40
N LYS A 237 -14.88 -9.87 -1.91
CA LYS A 237 -15.88 -10.60 -2.72
C LYS A 237 -16.32 -9.82 -3.96
N ASN A 238 -16.58 -8.52 -3.80
CA ASN A 238 -17.07 -7.69 -4.90
C ASN A 238 -16.06 -7.58 -6.05
N ASP A 239 -14.77 -7.52 -5.74
CA ASP A 239 -13.74 -7.49 -6.77
C ASP A 239 -13.64 -8.83 -7.53
N LEU A 240 -13.79 -9.92 -6.82
CA LEU A 240 -13.74 -11.25 -7.42
C LEU A 240 -14.99 -11.56 -8.28
N GLY A 241 -16.12 -10.97 -7.95
CA GLY A 241 -17.36 -11.08 -8.72
C GLY A 241 -17.35 -10.32 -10.04
N LYS A 242 -16.52 -9.27 -10.16
CA LYS A 242 -16.39 -8.47 -11.39
C LYS A 242 -15.51 -9.13 -12.48
N GLY A 243 -14.85 -10.24 -12.17
CA GLY A 243 -13.89 -10.93 -13.03
C GLY A 243 -14.32 -12.35 -13.47
N ILE A 244 -15.64 -12.67 -13.41
CA ILE A 244 -16.21 -13.94 -13.86
C ILE A 244 -17.12 -13.67 -15.06
#